data_15166acad47788287ef5809d679a5bad
#
_entry.id   15166acad47788287ef5809d679a5bad
#
_cell.length_a   1.000
_cell.length_b   1.000
_cell.length_c   1.000
_cell.angle_alpha   90.00
_cell.angle_beta   90.00
_cell.angle_gamma   90.00
#
_symmetry.space_group_name_H-M   'P 1'
#
loop_
_entity.id
_entity.type
_entity.pdbx_description
1 polymer ?
#
loop_
_entity_poly.entity_id
_entity_poly.type
_entity_poly.pdbx_seq_one_letter_code
_entity_poly.pdbx_strand_id
1 'polypeptide(L)'
;MERYILAKQYIYAISPKMDTRAGSHNSLVTQELHGLLSSPYCYNTVQTNIFDFLKEVKEMIDAGDIEPISAIFVDEFFMFEGWSKEFFYWYQQNFNDVPLTIAGIINGWSCDTFKATSIVLPFVDSIKRERAICERCGKDANYFFYKGGVEAWNSRKDCIDEGCNNFECLCAECYTKATGGKPVYSDLKE
;
A
#
# COMPACT_ATOMS: atom_id res chain seq x y z
N MET A 1 2.25 -3.17 14.76
CA MET A 1 3.42 -2.32 15.13
C MET A 1 3.54 -2.15 16.63
N GLU A 2 2.57 -1.57 17.32
CA GLU A 2 2.62 -1.21 18.74
C GLU A 2 3.14 -2.32 19.66
N ARG A 3 2.59 -3.55 19.57
CA ARG A 3 3.00 -4.66 20.41
C ARG A 3 4.50 -5.01 20.31
N TYR A 4 5.11 -4.87 19.14
CA TYR A 4 6.54 -5.12 18.93
C TYR A 4 7.38 -4.04 19.61
N ILE A 5 6.98 -2.78 19.44
CA ILE A 5 7.68 -1.63 20.04
C ILE A 5 7.60 -1.69 21.56
N LEU A 6 6.45 -2.01 22.14
CA LEU A 6 6.29 -2.21 23.58
C LEU A 6 7.14 -3.38 24.10
N ALA A 7 7.32 -4.41 23.30
CA ALA A 7 8.20 -5.56 23.61
C ALA A 7 9.68 -5.25 23.32
N LYS A 8 10.05 -4.03 22.92
CA LYS A 8 11.41 -3.62 22.52
C LYS A 8 11.99 -4.49 21.40
N GLN A 9 11.14 -4.86 20.45
CA GLN A 9 11.51 -5.62 19.26
C GLN A 9 11.65 -4.69 18.07
N TYR A 10 12.72 -4.85 17.31
CA TYR A 10 12.97 -4.02 16.13
C TYR A 10 12.05 -4.39 14.97
N ILE A 11 11.53 -3.38 14.29
CA ILE A 11 10.65 -3.50 13.14
C ILE A 11 11.07 -2.56 12.02
N TYR A 12 10.69 -2.88 10.78
CA TYR A 12 10.72 -1.93 9.66
C TYR A 12 9.32 -1.43 9.35
N ALA A 13 9.21 -0.11 9.11
CA ALA A 13 8.05 0.55 8.52
C ALA A 13 8.50 1.18 7.20
N ILE A 14 7.95 0.73 6.08
CA ILE A 14 8.41 1.05 4.74
C ILE A 14 7.29 1.74 3.98
N SER A 15 7.56 2.96 3.49
CA SER A 15 6.65 3.75 2.65
C SER A 15 7.22 3.92 1.24
N PRO A 16 6.37 4.08 0.20
CA PRO A 16 6.86 4.23 -1.16
C PRO A 16 7.43 5.63 -1.41
N LYS A 17 8.55 5.71 -2.12
CA LYS A 17 9.17 6.98 -2.53
C LYS A 17 8.28 7.79 -3.49
N MET A 18 7.43 7.11 -4.24
CA MET A 18 6.49 7.74 -5.18
C MET A 18 5.33 8.47 -4.48
N ASP A 19 5.07 8.19 -3.21
CA ASP A 19 4.05 8.90 -2.46
C ASP A 19 4.54 10.31 -2.07
N THR A 20 4.33 11.26 -2.99
CA THR A 20 4.73 12.66 -2.81
C THR A 20 3.64 13.53 -2.18
N ARG A 21 2.53 12.93 -1.75
CA ARG A 21 1.43 13.67 -1.11
C ARG A 21 2.00 14.49 0.04
N ALA A 22 1.87 15.83 -0.06
CA ALA A 22 2.40 16.75 0.93
C ALA A 22 1.87 16.38 2.32
N GLY A 23 2.75 15.93 3.19
CA GLY A 23 2.38 15.44 4.51
C GLY A 23 1.98 13.97 4.59
N SER A 24 2.26 13.13 3.59
CA SER A 24 2.01 11.68 3.67
C SER A 24 2.69 11.06 4.90
N HIS A 25 3.84 11.61 5.29
CA HIS A 25 4.49 11.29 6.57
C HIS A 25 3.95 12.09 7.76
N ASN A 26 3.12 13.15 7.56
CA ASN A 26 2.75 14.08 8.62
C ASN A 26 1.24 14.39 8.73
N SER A 27 0.42 14.20 7.71
CA SER A 27 -0.94 14.76 7.71
C SER A 27 -2.07 13.77 8.02
N LEU A 28 -1.83 12.47 7.85
CA LEU A 28 -2.80 11.40 8.17
C LEU A 28 -2.32 10.48 9.28
N VAL A 29 -1.08 10.66 9.70
CA VAL A 29 -0.50 9.92 10.82
C VAL A 29 -1.07 10.50 12.10
N THR A 30 -1.93 9.75 12.78
CA THR A 30 -2.38 10.11 14.13
C THR A 30 -1.16 10.32 15.04
N GLN A 31 -1.29 11.15 16.09
CA GLN A 31 -0.20 11.36 17.06
C GLN A 31 0.35 10.02 17.60
N GLU A 32 -0.49 9.02 17.74
CA GLU A 32 -0.13 7.67 18.16
C GLU A 32 0.79 6.98 17.15
N LEU A 33 0.46 7.01 15.86
CA LEU A 33 1.29 6.42 14.82
C LEU A 33 2.63 7.17 14.68
N HIS A 34 2.61 8.50 14.83
CA HIS A 34 3.83 9.32 14.84
C HIS A 34 4.77 8.90 15.97
N GLY A 35 4.23 8.65 17.17
CA GLY A 35 4.99 8.13 18.30
C GLY A 35 5.60 6.76 18.02
N LEU A 36 4.87 5.87 17.33
CA LEU A 36 5.36 4.54 16.97
C LEU A 36 6.49 4.62 15.93
N LEU A 37 6.34 5.42 14.88
CA LEU A 37 7.34 5.59 13.83
C LEU A 37 8.63 6.29 14.33
N SER A 38 8.52 7.09 15.39
CA SER A 38 9.66 7.77 16.03
C SER A 38 10.33 6.93 17.13
N SER A 39 9.86 5.71 17.36
CA SER A 39 10.45 4.80 18.34
C SER A 39 11.86 4.37 17.93
N PRO A 40 12.82 4.23 18.90
CA PRO A 40 14.14 3.69 18.60
C PRO A 40 14.11 2.23 18.14
N TYR A 41 12.98 1.54 18.28
CA TYR A 41 12.75 0.17 17.81
C TYR A 41 12.05 0.11 16.44
N CYS A 42 11.85 1.26 15.77
CA CYS A 42 11.23 1.32 14.45
C CYS A 42 12.20 1.95 13.43
N TYR A 43 12.69 1.14 12.50
CA TYR A 43 13.39 1.63 11.32
C TYR A 43 12.34 2.13 10.31
N ASN A 44 12.12 3.44 10.25
CA ASN A 44 11.20 4.05 9.30
C ASN A 44 11.97 4.50 8.05
N THR A 45 11.54 4.07 6.87
CA THR A 45 12.25 4.33 5.62
C THR A 45 11.31 4.53 4.43
N VAL A 46 11.84 5.15 3.38
CA VAL A 46 11.13 5.40 2.11
C VAL A 46 11.89 4.72 0.98
N GLN A 47 11.23 3.82 0.25
CA GLN A 47 11.85 2.98 -0.76
C GLN A 47 11.06 2.95 -2.07
N THR A 48 11.72 2.51 -3.15
CA THR A 48 11.11 2.30 -4.48
C THR A 48 10.94 0.82 -4.79
N ASN A 49 11.99 0.03 -4.54
CA ASN A 49 12.01 -1.40 -4.82
C ASN A 49 12.11 -2.19 -3.52
N ILE A 50 11.07 -2.94 -3.21
CA ILE A 50 10.98 -3.70 -1.95
C ILE A 50 11.98 -4.85 -1.90
N PHE A 51 12.23 -5.52 -3.04
CA PHE A 51 13.12 -6.68 -3.08
C PHE A 51 14.58 -6.30 -2.87
N ASP A 52 15.06 -5.30 -3.59
CA ASP A 52 16.45 -4.85 -3.49
C ASP A 52 16.70 -4.29 -2.08
N PHE A 53 15.78 -3.50 -1.56
CA PHE A 53 15.88 -2.96 -0.20
C PHE A 53 15.97 -4.06 0.86
N LEU A 54 15.12 -5.09 0.79
CA LEU A 54 15.16 -6.14 1.81
C LEU A 54 16.40 -7.06 1.70
N LYS A 55 17.02 -7.16 0.53
CA LYS A 55 18.35 -7.79 0.40
C LYS A 55 19.42 -6.99 1.15
N GLU A 56 19.44 -5.66 0.95
CA GLU A 56 20.36 -4.78 1.69
C GLU A 56 20.16 -4.90 3.21
N VAL A 57 18.90 -4.92 3.67
CA VAL A 57 18.57 -5.11 5.09
C VAL A 57 19.11 -6.46 5.60
N LYS A 58 18.97 -7.52 4.81
CA LYS A 58 19.48 -8.84 5.19
C LYS A 58 21.01 -8.83 5.32
N GLU A 59 21.70 -8.21 4.38
CA GLU A 59 23.16 -8.05 4.42
C GLU A 59 23.62 -7.27 5.66
N MET A 60 22.91 -6.20 6.03
CA MET A 60 23.20 -5.41 7.24
C MET A 60 22.99 -6.23 8.53
N ILE A 61 21.94 -7.05 8.59
CA ILE A 61 21.69 -7.96 9.72
C ILE A 61 22.82 -9.00 9.82
N ASP A 62 23.20 -9.62 8.71
CA ASP A 62 24.22 -10.66 8.68
C ASP A 62 25.63 -10.10 9.00
N ALA A 63 25.89 -8.85 8.68
CA ALA A 63 27.10 -8.13 9.04
C ALA A 63 27.11 -7.68 10.52
N GLY A 64 25.97 -7.69 11.20
CA GLY A 64 25.80 -7.18 12.56
C GLY A 64 25.74 -5.66 12.64
N ASP A 65 25.46 -4.97 11.53
CA ASP A 65 25.35 -3.52 11.46
C ASP A 65 24.01 -3.03 12.04
N ILE A 66 22.98 -3.88 12.00
CA ILE A 66 21.67 -3.62 12.62
C ILE A 66 21.19 -4.84 13.39
N GLU A 67 20.31 -4.60 14.35
CA GLU A 67 19.68 -5.65 15.13
C GLU A 67 18.72 -6.50 14.29
N PRO A 68 18.56 -7.80 14.59
CA PRO A 68 17.56 -8.65 13.96
C PRO A 68 16.16 -8.06 14.08
N ILE A 69 15.41 -8.07 12.99
CA ILE A 69 14.05 -7.53 12.94
C ILE A 69 12.99 -8.60 13.24
N SER A 70 11.91 -8.18 13.88
CA SER A 70 10.83 -9.06 14.31
C SER A 70 9.56 -8.92 13.48
N ALA A 71 9.42 -7.86 12.68
CA ALA A 71 8.31 -7.68 11.74
C ALA A 71 8.64 -6.60 10.71
N ILE A 72 8.02 -6.72 9.53
CA ILE A 72 8.09 -5.74 8.45
C ILE A 72 6.66 -5.26 8.12
N PHE A 73 6.49 -3.95 8.01
CA PHE A 73 5.24 -3.29 7.63
C PHE A 73 5.48 -2.46 6.38
N VAL A 74 4.71 -2.70 5.33
CA VAL A 74 4.78 -1.99 4.05
C VAL A 74 3.46 -1.29 3.81
N ASP A 75 3.50 0.03 3.70
CA ASP A 75 2.33 0.84 3.35
C ASP A 75 2.27 1.08 1.85
N GLU A 76 1.06 1.27 1.31
CA GLU A 76 0.80 1.52 -0.12
C GLU A 76 1.57 0.54 -1.04
N PHE A 77 1.50 -0.75 -0.73
CA PHE A 77 2.32 -1.82 -1.34
C PHE A 77 2.28 -1.84 -2.87
N PHE A 78 1.17 -1.42 -3.48
CA PHE A 78 0.98 -1.40 -4.93
C PHE A 78 1.86 -0.37 -5.64
N MET A 79 2.46 0.58 -4.91
CA MET A 79 3.38 1.60 -5.43
C MET A 79 4.83 1.14 -5.49
N PHE A 80 5.15 -0.05 -4.98
CA PHE A 80 6.52 -0.56 -5.01
C PHE A 80 6.79 -1.42 -6.22
N GLU A 81 8.01 -1.32 -6.72
CA GLU A 81 8.62 -2.31 -7.59
C GLU A 81 9.17 -3.51 -6.79
N GLY A 82 9.54 -4.56 -7.49
CA GLY A 82 10.23 -5.72 -6.89
C GLY A 82 9.32 -6.85 -6.41
N TRP A 83 8.00 -6.67 -6.39
CA TRP A 83 7.08 -7.78 -6.13
C TRP A 83 7.16 -8.83 -7.24
N SER A 84 7.55 -10.05 -6.88
CA SER A 84 7.63 -11.18 -7.80
C SER A 84 7.53 -12.51 -7.04
N LYS A 85 7.37 -13.62 -7.75
CA LYS A 85 7.44 -14.94 -7.13
C LYS A 85 8.80 -15.19 -6.49
N GLU A 86 9.87 -14.76 -7.17
CA GLU A 86 11.25 -14.86 -6.69
C GLU A 86 11.45 -14.11 -5.38
N PHE A 87 10.82 -12.92 -5.23
CA PHE A 87 10.81 -12.19 -3.97
C PHE A 87 10.25 -13.05 -2.83
N PHE A 88 9.08 -13.66 -3.00
CA PHE A 88 8.43 -14.44 -1.93
C PHE A 88 9.21 -15.71 -1.57
N TYR A 89 9.78 -16.42 -2.55
CA TYR A 89 10.66 -17.56 -2.28
C TYR A 89 11.93 -17.14 -1.54
N TRP A 90 12.55 -16.04 -1.96
CA TRP A 90 13.70 -15.48 -1.29
C TRP A 90 13.36 -15.02 0.13
N TYR A 91 12.21 -14.34 0.31
CA TYR A 91 11.74 -13.89 1.63
C TYR A 91 11.57 -15.06 2.60
N GLN A 92 10.91 -16.11 2.19
CA GLN A 92 10.76 -17.34 2.97
C GLN A 92 12.09 -17.93 3.43
N GLN A 93 13.12 -17.90 2.61
CA GLN A 93 14.42 -18.46 2.95
C GLN A 93 15.23 -17.58 3.90
N ASN A 94 15.06 -16.27 3.86
CA ASN A 94 15.88 -15.30 4.58
C ASN A 94 15.20 -14.65 5.78
N PHE A 95 13.86 -14.64 5.80
CA PHE A 95 13.01 -14.00 6.82
C PHE A 95 11.85 -14.91 7.26
N ASN A 96 12.08 -16.22 7.33
CA ASN A 96 11.02 -17.22 7.59
C ASN A 96 10.16 -16.91 8.82
N ASP A 97 10.75 -16.44 9.90
CA ASP A 97 10.06 -16.13 11.16
C ASP A 97 9.66 -14.66 11.31
N VAL A 98 9.89 -13.85 10.28
CA VAL A 98 9.57 -12.42 10.27
C VAL A 98 8.27 -12.18 9.51
N PRO A 99 7.16 -11.82 10.18
CA PRO A 99 5.92 -11.55 9.48
C PRO A 99 6.01 -10.29 8.62
N LEU A 100 5.53 -10.40 7.38
CA LEU A 100 5.38 -9.30 6.45
C LEU A 100 3.91 -8.87 6.43
N THR A 101 3.64 -7.66 6.90
CA THR A 101 2.31 -7.05 6.83
C THR A 101 2.32 -5.98 5.76
N ILE A 102 1.42 -6.09 4.80
CA ILE A 102 1.28 -5.11 3.72
C ILE A 102 -0.08 -4.44 3.78
N ALA A 103 -0.12 -3.14 3.55
CA ALA A 103 -1.34 -2.34 3.47
C ALA A 103 -1.40 -1.59 2.13
N GLY A 104 -2.60 -1.31 1.67
CA GLY A 104 -2.83 -0.54 0.45
C GLY A 104 -4.16 -0.88 -0.21
N ILE A 105 -4.42 -0.24 -1.34
CA ILE A 105 -5.62 -0.50 -2.13
C ILE A 105 -5.41 -1.68 -3.07
N ILE A 106 -6.46 -2.47 -3.27
CA ILE A 106 -6.39 -3.70 -4.09
C ILE A 106 -6.52 -3.37 -5.58
N ASN A 107 -7.37 -2.39 -5.90
CA ASN A 107 -7.73 -2.04 -7.27
C ASN A 107 -7.82 -0.54 -7.43
N GLY A 108 -7.58 -0.09 -8.65
CA GLY A 108 -7.82 1.28 -9.06
C GLY A 108 -9.32 1.60 -9.22
N TRP A 109 -9.62 2.83 -9.63
CA TRP A 109 -11.00 3.27 -9.84
C TRP A 109 -11.69 2.61 -11.05
N SER A 110 -10.94 2.10 -12.04
CA SER A 110 -11.44 1.25 -13.12
C SER A 110 -11.92 -0.14 -12.65
N CYS A 111 -11.76 -0.43 -11.35
CA CYS A 111 -12.00 -1.73 -10.74
C CYS A 111 -11.01 -2.83 -11.18
N ASP A 112 -9.97 -2.47 -11.95
CA ASP A 112 -8.91 -3.40 -12.29
C ASP A 112 -7.92 -3.56 -11.13
N THR A 113 -7.46 -4.77 -10.95
CA THR A 113 -6.48 -5.10 -9.93
C THR A 113 -5.09 -4.58 -10.30
N PHE A 114 -4.39 -3.95 -9.38
CA PHE A 114 -2.99 -3.58 -9.59
C PHE A 114 -2.13 -4.83 -9.83
N LYS A 115 -1.10 -4.69 -10.69
CA LYS A 115 -0.14 -5.77 -10.96
C LYS A 115 0.49 -6.33 -9.68
N ALA A 116 0.90 -5.47 -8.77
CA ALA A 116 1.44 -5.86 -7.47
C ALA A 116 0.45 -6.74 -6.69
N THR A 117 -0.84 -6.38 -6.67
CA THR A 117 -1.89 -7.15 -5.99
C THR A 117 -2.01 -8.57 -6.57
N SER A 118 -2.00 -8.71 -7.89
CA SER A 118 -2.09 -10.02 -8.56
C SER A 118 -0.91 -10.92 -8.25
N ILE A 119 0.28 -10.33 -8.05
CA ILE A 119 1.49 -11.07 -7.68
C ILE A 119 1.48 -11.47 -6.21
N VAL A 120 1.06 -10.57 -5.33
CA VAL A 120 1.12 -10.73 -3.87
C VAL A 120 0.06 -11.69 -3.34
N LEU A 121 -1.19 -11.60 -3.85
CA LEU A 121 -2.33 -12.37 -3.34
C LEU A 121 -2.10 -13.88 -3.18
N PRO A 122 -1.41 -14.60 -4.08
CA PRO A 122 -1.17 -16.03 -3.91
C PRO A 122 -0.30 -16.41 -2.71
N PHE A 123 0.40 -15.45 -2.10
CA PHE A 123 1.36 -15.66 -1.02
C PHE A 123 0.89 -15.16 0.34
N VAL A 124 -0.33 -14.59 0.43
CA VAL A 124 -0.86 -14.08 1.71
C VAL A 124 -1.57 -15.16 2.51
N ASP A 125 -1.27 -15.25 3.79
CA ASP A 125 -1.91 -16.18 4.73
C ASP A 125 -3.27 -15.65 5.22
N SER A 126 -3.42 -14.33 5.30
CA SER A 126 -4.66 -13.69 5.77
C SER A 126 -4.89 -12.34 5.14
N ILE A 127 -6.15 -12.00 4.91
CA ILE A 127 -6.56 -10.71 4.35
C ILE A 127 -7.58 -10.08 5.29
N LYS A 128 -7.29 -8.87 5.76
CA LYS A 128 -8.27 -8.00 6.42
C LYS A 128 -8.70 -6.91 5.44
N ARG A 129 -9.98 -6.92 5.07
CA ARG A 129 -10.53 -5.90 4.18
C ARG A 129 -11.20 -4.81 5.00
N GLU A 130 -10.68 -3.62 4.90
CA GLU A 130 -11.31 -2.41 5.43
C GLU A 130 -12.19 -1.77 4.35
N ARG A 131 -13.22 -1.06 4.77
CA ARG A 131 -14.15 -0.35 3.89
C ARG A 131 -14.14 1.13 4.24
N ALA A 132 -14.12 1.95 3.21
CA ALA A 132 -14.33 3.38 3.37
C ALA A 132 -15.81 3.69 3.60
N ILE A 133 -16.12 4.94 3.91
CA ILE A 133 -17.49 5.46 3.99
C ILE A 133 -17.79 6.20 2.69
N CYS A 134 -18.94 5.92 2.10
CA CYS A 134 -19.39 6.58 0.89
C CYS A 134 -19.62 8.08 1.15
N GLU A 135 -18.87 8.92 0.44
CA GLU A 135 -18.94 10.38 0.59
C GLU A 135 -20.30 10.97 0.23
N ARG A 136 -21.13 10.25 -0.53
CA ARG A 136 -22.45 10.73 -0.97
C ARG A 136 -23.60 10.26 -0.10
N CYS A 137 -23.54 9.09 0.53
CA CYS A 137 -24.67 8.53 1.25
C CYS A 137 -24.35 7.87 2.60
N GLY A 138 -23.10 7.87 3.03
CA GLY A 138 -22.68 7.34 4.33
C GLY A 138 -22.67 5.81 4.46
N LYS A 139 -22.99 5.04 3.40
CA LYS A 139 -22.91 3.57 3.41
C LYS A 139 -21.45 3.11 3.23
N ASP A 140 -21.17 1.84 3.48
CA ASP A 140 -19.88 1.22 3.17
C ASP A 140 -19.51 1.43 1.70
N ALA A 141 -18.27 1.85 1.42
CA ALA A 141 -17.73 2.17 0.11
C ALA A 141 -16.55 1.26 -0.25
N ASN A 142 -16.51 0.83 -1.51
CA ASN A 142 -15.42 0.01 -2.08
C ASN A 142 -14.97 0.49 -3.46
N TYR A 143 -15.55 1.58 -3.96
CA TYR A 143 -15.30 2.09 -5.30
C TYR A 143 -14.68 3.47 -5.20
N PHE A 144 -13.66 3.68 -6.02
CA PHE A 144 -13.08 5.00 -6.21
C PHE A 144 -13.66 5.62 -7.47
N PHE A 145 -14.16 6.82 -7.41
CA PHE A 145 -14.69 7.55 -8.55
C PHE A 145 -13.85 8.79 -8.84
N TYR A 146 -13.38 8.89 -10.07
CA TYR A 146 -12.65 10.08 -10.51
C TYR A 146 -13.60 11.26 -10.74
N LYS A 147 -13.40 12.36 -10.02
CA LYS A 147 -14.29 13.55 -10.05
C LYS A 147 -14.38 14.21 -11.41
N GLY A 148 -13.39 14.04 -12.29
CA GLY A 148 -13.42 14.47 -13.68
C GLY A 148 -14.41 13.71 -14.58
N GLY A 149 -14.95 12.58 -14.09
CA GLY A 149 -15.90 11.72 -14.79
C GLY A 149 -15.26 10.69 -15.71
N VAL A 150 -16.11 9.77 -16.20
CA VAL A 150 -15.68 8.59 -16.98
C VAL A 150 -14.98 8.99 -18.29
N GLU A 151 -15.48 10.01 -18.98
CA GLU A 151 -14.92 10.41 -20.28
C GLU A 151 -13.54 11.04 -20.12
N ALA A 152 -13.37 11.90 -19.11
CA ALA A 152 -12.07 12.49 -18.79
C ALA A 152 -11.05 11.43 -18.40
N TRP A 153 -11.45 10.44 -17.63
CA TRP A 153 -10.58 9.32 -17.28
C TRP A 153 -10.22 8.46 -18.51
N ASN A 154 -11.19 7.99 -19.27
CA ASN A 154 -10.96 7.13 -20.42
C ASN A 154 -10.11 7.81 -21.53
N SER A 155 -9.93 9.12 -21.47
CA SER A 155 -9.06 9.88 -22.38
C SER A 155 -7.65 10.14 -21.85
N ARG A 156 -7.35 9.78 -20.61
CA ARG A 156 -6.03 10.01 -19.98
C ARG A 156 -4.97 9.04 -20.50
N LYS A 157 -3.73 9.50 -20.46
CA LYS A 157 -2.55 8.71 -20.83
C LYS A 157 -1.79 8.16 -19.62
N ASP A 158 -2.05 8.71 -18.43
CA ASP A 158 -1.33 8.40 -17.21
C ASP A 158 -2.25 7.77 -16.17
N CYS A 159 -1.83 6.65 -15.58
CA CYS A 159 -2.65 5.83 -14.67
C CYS A 159 -2.62 6.28 -13.20
N ILE A 160 -1.67 7.14 -12.83
CA ILE A 160 -1.47 7.56 -11.44
C ILE A 160 -1.75 9.05 -11.34
N ASP A 161 -2.89 9.40 -10.76
CA ASP A 161 -3.17 10.76 -10.33
C ASP A 161 -2.83 10.86 -8.84
N GLU A 162 -1.74 11.52 -8.52
CA GLU A 162 -1.20 11.64 -7.17
C GLU A 162 -2.10 12.45 -6.20
N GLY A 163 -3.21 12.99 -6.70
CA GLY A 163 -4.12 13.81 -5.90
C GLY A 163 -5.29 13.03 -5.32
N CYS A 164 -5.25 12.62 -4.05
CA CYS A 164 -6.41 12.05 -3.37
C CYS A 164 -7.68 12.93 -3.46
N ASN A 165 -7.53 14.22 -3.68
CA ASN A 165 -8.63 15.18 -3.87
C ASN A 165 -9.41 14.98 -5.18
N ASN A 166 -8.86 14.22 -6.14
CA ASN A 166 -9.48 13.96 -7.44
C ASN A 166 -10.39 12.72 -7.42
N PHE A 167 -10.44 11.99 -6.31
CA PHE A 167 -11.27 10.81 -6.17
C PHE A 167 -12.30 10.97 -5.04
N GLU A 168 -13.41 10.24 -5.18
CA GLU A 168 -14.43 10.04 -4.16
C GLU A 168 -14.53 8.55 -3.84
N CYS A 169 -14.67 8.21 -2.55
CA CYS A 169 -15.02 6.85 -2.16
C CYS A 169 -16.54 6.66 -2.23
N LEU A 170 -17.02 5.73 -3.05
CA LEU A 170 -18.44 5.52 -3.30
C LEU A 170 -18.87 4.07 -3.02
N CYS A 171 -20.11 3.90 -2.54
CA CYS A 171 -20.79 2.61 -2.56
C CYS A 171 -21.20 2.23 -4.00
N ALA A 172 -21.52 0.98 -4.25
CA ALA A 172 -21.90 0.50 -5.58
C ALA A 172 -23.02 1.30 -6.24
N GLU A 173 -24.06 1.65 -5.47
CA GLU A 173 -25.20 2.44 -5.98
C GLU A 173 -24.80 3.84 -6.41
N CYS A 174 -24.03 4.55 -5.56
CA CYS A 174 -23.56 5.90 -5.88
C CYS A 174 -22.53 5.88 -7.03
N TYR A 175 -21.68 4.86 -7.09
CA TYR A 175 -20.72 4.68 -8.19
C TYR A 175 -21.44 4.46 -9.53
N THR A 176 -22.43 3.55 -9.58
CA THR A 176 -23.22 3.33 -10.79
C THR A 176 -23.95 4.59 -11.25
N LYS A 177 -24.53 5.36 -10.31
CA LYS A 177 -25.14 6.67 -10.65
C LYS A 177 -24.13 7.67 -11.18
N ALA A 178 -22.92 7.72 -10.58
CA ALA A 178 -21.88 8.66 -10.97
C ALA A 178 -21.28 8.35 -12.35
N THR A 179 -21.11 7.07 -12.68
CA THR A 179 -20.62 6.62 -13.99
C THR A 179 -21.71 6.63 -15.06
N GLY A 180 -22.99 6.78 -14.67
CA GLY A 180 -24.14 6.64 -15.59
C GLY A 180 -24.26 5.22 -16.15
N GLY A 181 -23.71 4.21 -15.44
CA GLY A 181 -23.65 2.82 -15.91
C GLY A 181 -22.66 2.58 -17.05
N LYS A 182 -21.84 3.59 -17.39
CA LYS A 182 -20.80 3.45 -18.42
C LYS A 182 -19.62 2.65 -17.87
N PRO A 183 -18.99 1.78 -18.68
CA PRO A 183 -17.78 1.10 -18.30
C PRO A 183 -16.64 2.12 -18.11
N VAL A 184 -15.83 1.87 -17.08
CA VAL A 184 -14.59 2.59 -16.84
C VAL A 184 -13.47 1.68 -17.30
N TYR A 185 -12.67 2.13 -18.24
CA TYR A 185 -11.60 1.33 -18.82
C TYR A 185 -10.29 1.59 -18.09
N SER A 186 -9.51 0.53 -17.92
CA SER A 186 -8.13 0.63 -17.49
C SER A 186 -7.28 1.10 -18.66
N ASP A 187 -6.40 2.08 -18.41
CA ASP A 187 -5.36 2.46 -19.36
C ASP A 187 -4.13 1.53 -19.27
N LEU A 188 -4.22 0.48 -18.49
CA LEU A 188 -3.20 -0.58 -18.46
C LEU A 188 -3.25 -1.33 -19.79
N LYS A 189 -2.72 -0.71 -20.83
CA LYS A 189 -2.29 -1.44 -22.02
C LYS A 189 -1.13 -2.33 -21.60
N GLU A 190 -1.30 -3.62 -21.84
CA GLU A 190 -0.29 -4.66 -21.70
C GLU A 190 1.05 -4.25 -22.33
#